data_ff7eb3f8ac76d321ec9ea60f419a58ba
#
_entry.id   ff7eb3f8ac76d321ec9ea60f419a58ba
#
_cell.length_a   1.000
_cell.length_b   1.000
_cell.length_c   1.000
_cell.angle_alpha   90.00
_cell.angle_beta   90.00
_cell.angle_gamma   90.00
#
_symmetry.space_group_name_H-M   'P 1'
#
loop_
_entity.id
_entity.type
_entity.pdbx_description
1 polymer ?
#
loop_
_entity_poly.entity_id
_entity_poly.type
_entity_poly.pdbx_seq_one_letter_code
_entity_poly.pdbx_strand_id
1 'polypeptide(L)'
;MVWSNFDDVLGQMQPFCLDIEAQDVVIGTRRRCRAKDGGREKRGWFQLYELPKADGSGLLIVGSFGCFWGSENVVQKVELPSKERKAMSSEQLDALKARIAADKKKAEAEAQRWADEAARHADYAWRKCVEGSRDQSEYLKRKGIGTHGGRLSPGGDFVIPMQDTERRP
;
A
#
# COMPACT_ATOMS: atom_id res chain seq x y z
N MET A 1 -26.39 -10.75 -2.81
CA MET A 1 -25.53 -11.67 -2.03
C MET A 1 -25.45 -11.10 -0.63
N VAL A 2 -25.71 -11.91 0.40
CA VAL A 2 -25.68 -11.43 1.79
C VAL A 2 -24.50 -12.13 2.49
N TRP A 3 -23.55 -11.36 2.98
CA TRP A 3 -22.47 -11.87 3.83
C TRP A 3 -22.99 -12.00 5.26
N SER A 4 -22.79 -13.16 5.86
CA SER A 4 -23.35 -13.44 7.19
C SER A 4 -22.61 -12.78 8.35
N ASN A 5 -21.37 -12.31 8.12
CA ASN A 5 -20.54 -11.64 9.13
C ASN A 5 -20.15 -10.20 8.74
N PHE A 6 -20.90 -9.56 7.84
CA PHE A 6 -20.56 -8.23 7.34
C PHE A 6 -20.49 -7.19 8.48
N ASP A 7 -21.51 -7.16 9.32
CA ASP A 7 -21.59 -6.20 10.43
C ASP A 7 -20.50 -6.45 11.48
N ASP A 8 -20.15 -7.71 11.72
CA ASP A 8 -19.05 -8.09 12.62
C ASP A 8 -17.71 -7.59 12.09
N VAL A 9 -17.46 -7.76 10.78
CA VAL A 9 -16.22 -7.29 10.14
C VAL A 9 -16.13 -5.77 10.18
N LEU A 10 -17.20 -5.07 9.88
CA LEU A 10 -17.27 -3.61 9.98
C LEU A 10 -17.05 -3.15 11.42
N GLY A 11 -17.66 -3.85 12.38
CA GLY A 11 -17.47 -3.62 13.82
C GLY A 11 -16.07 -3.88 14.33
N GLN A 12 -15.27 -4.72 13.66
CA GLN A 12 -13.83 -4.91 13.95
C GLN A 12 -12.97 -3.80 13.32
N MET A 13 -13.29 -3.34 12.11
CA MET A 13 -12.51 -2.35 11.38
C MET A 13 -12.67 -0.93 11.95
N GLN A 14 -13.87 -0.54 12.34
CA GLN A 14 -14.14 0.82 12.84
C GLN A 14 -13.42 1.16 14.16
N PRO A 15 -13.38 0.31 15.19
CA PRO A 15 -12.61 0.55 16.41
C PRO A 15 -11.11 0.54 16.20
N PHE A 16 -10.64 -0.13 15.14
CA PHE A 16 -9.24 -0.16 14.73
C PHE A 16 -8.76 1.13 14.03
N CYS A 17 -9.43 2.24 14.25
CA CYS A 17 -9.12 3.54 13.66
C CYS A 17 -9.39 3.68 12.16
N LEU A 18 -10.13 2.80 11.51
CA LEU A 18 -10.49 2.97 10.10
C LEU A 18 -11.74 3.83 9.95
N ASP A 19 -11.63 4.89 9.17
CA ASP A 19 -12.75 5.73 8.74
C ASP A 19 -13.39 5.08 7.52
N ILE A 20 -14.32 4.16 7.75
CA ILE A 20 -14.97 3.32 6.75
C ILE A 20 -16.45 3.14 7.07
N GLU A 21 -17.27 3.26 6.05
CA GLU A 21 -18.70 2.97 6.10
C GLU A 21 -19.02 1.69 5.30
N ALA A 22 -20.23 1.17 5.49
CA ALA A 22 -20.67 -0.07 4.85
C ALA A 22 -20.54 -0.06 3.31
N GLN A 23 -20.80 1.08 2.69
CA GLN A 23 -20.70 1.26 1.24
C GLN A 23 -19.26 1.28 0.69
N ASP A 24 -18.28 1.52 1.56
CA ASP A 24 -16.86 1.59 1.16
C ASP A 24 -16.19 0.21 1.14
N VAL A 25 -16.86 -0.79 1.69
CA VAL A 25 -16.32 -2.16 1.77
C VAL A 25 -16.34 -2.83 0.40
N VAL A 26 -15.15 -3.13 -0.12
CA VAL A 26 -14.96 -3.80 -1.40
C VAL A 26 -14.18 -5.09 -1.19
N ILE A 27 -14.69 -6.19 -1.78
CA ILE A 27 -14.10 -7.52 -1.69
C ILE A 27 -13.14 -7.76 -2.84
N GLY A 28 -12.08 -8.55 -2.58
CA GLY A 28 -11.15 -9.04 -3.60
C GLY A 28 -10.01 -8.09 -3.97
N THR A 29 -10.06 -6.84 -3.55
CA THR A 29 -9.04 -5.84 -3.90
C THR A 29 -8.58 -5.10 -2.64
N ARG A 30 -7.26 -4.92 -2.51
CA ARG A 30 -6.73 -4.07 -1.43
C ARG A 30 -7.15 -2.62 -1.64
N ARG A 31 -7.75 -2.04 -0.62
CA ARG A 31 -8.22 -0.65 -0.62
C ARG A 31 -7.54 0.16 0.46
N ARG A 32 -7.35 1.43 0.17
CA ARG A 32 -6.88 2.43 1.14
C ARG A 32 -8.05 3.28 1.61
N CYS A 33 -8.12 3.52 2.90
CA CYS A 33 -9.11 4.40 3.54
C CYS A 33 -8.43 5.41 4.46
N ARG A 34 -9.19 6.37 4.93
CA ARG A 34 -8.72 7.31 5.95
C ARG A 34 -8.64 6.63 7.32
N ALA A 35 -7.83 7.18 8.20
CA ALA A 35 -7.85 6.85 9.61
C ALA A 35 -8.70 7.88 10.37
N LYS A 36 -9.37 7.46 11.45
CA LYS A 36 -10.25 8.32 12.28
C LYS A 36 -9.52 9.43 13.06
N ASP A 37 -8.22 9.55 12.91
CA ASP A 37 -7.42 10.59 13.56
C ASP A 37 -7.51 11.99 12.93
N GLY A 38 -8.42 12.17 11.96
CA GLY A 38 -8.67 13.46 11.29
C GLY A 38 -7.63 13.83 10.22
N GLY A 39 -6.62 12.98 9.98
CA GLY A 39 -5.65 13.20 8.91
C GLY A 39 -6.27 13.06 7.52
N ARG A 40 -5.80 13.89 6.56
CA ARG A 40 -6.24 13.80 5.15
C ARG A 40 -5.66 12.58 4.42
N GLU A 41 -4.63 11.96 4.97
CA GLU A 41 -3.92 10.85 4.35
C GLU A 41 -4.69 9.53 4.48
N LYS A 42 -4.66 8.72 3.43
CA LYS A 42 -5.22 7.38 3.41
C LYS A 42 -4.23 6.39 4.04
N ARG A 43 -4.09 6.40 5.36
CA ARG A 43 -3.19 5.52 6.12
C ARG A 43 -3.81 4.17 6.46
N GLY A 44 -5.12 4.10 6.53
CA GLY A 44 -5.85 2.86 6.69
C GLY A 44 -5.85 2.03 5.40
N TRP A 45 -5.93 0.73 5.54
CA TRP A 45 -6.10 -0.20 4.42
C TRP A 45 -6.84 -1.45 4.86
N PHE A 46 -7.48 -2.12 3.90
CA PHE A 46 -8.06 -3.44 4.08
C PHE A 46 -7.94 -4.27 2.80
N GLN A 47 -7.92 -5.58 2.99
CA GLN A 47 -7.98 -6.57 1.92
C GLN A 47 -8.85 -7.73 2.39
N LEU A 48 -10.01 -7.85 1.81
CA LEU A 48 -11.07 -8.77 2.21
C LEU A 48 -11.37 -9.75 1.07
N TYR A 49 -11.76 -10.97 1.43
CA TYR A 49 -12.09 -12.06 0.52
C TYR A 49 -13.40 -12.69 0.92
N GLU A 50 -14.11 -13.27 -0.04
CA GLU A 50 -15.29 -14.10 0.19
C GLU A 50 -14.89 -15.54 0.34
N LEU A 51 -15.51 -16.21 1.30
CA LEU A 51 -15.38 -17.63 1.54
C LEU A 51 -16.75 -18.26 1.70
N PRO A 52 -17.11 -19.31 0.94
CA PRO A 52 -18.36 -20.04 1.15
C PRO A 52 -18.37 -20.67 2.54
N LYS A 53 -19.53 -20.64 3.22
CA LYS A 53 -19.73 -21.42 4.44
C LYS A 53 -19.73 -22.91 4.14
N ALA A 54 -19.25 -23.72 5.08
CA ALA A 54 -19.20 -25.17 4.93
C ALA A 54 -20.57 -25.82 4.75
N ASP A 55 -21.61 -25.23 5.33
CA ASP A 55 -23.01 -25.67 5.25
C ASP A 55 -23.75 -25.15 4.00
N GLY A 56 -23.07 -24.36 3.14
CA GLY A 56 -23.68 -23.77 1.96
C GLY A 56 -24.67 -22.64 2.23
N SER A 57 -24.85 -22.22 3.49
CA SER A 57 -25.87 -21.22 3.89
C SER A 57 -25.55 -19.77 3.52
N GLY A 58 -24.36 -19.51 2.91
CA GLY A 58 -23.98 -18.16 2.51
C GLY A 58 -22.47 -17.94 2.38
N LEU A 59 -22.07 -16.68 2.40
CA LEU A 59 -20.67 -16.26 2.28
C LEU A 59 -20.20 -15.63 3.60
N LEU A 60 -18.93 -15.85 3.89
CA LEU A 60 -18.17 -15.19 4.95
C LEU A 60 -17.17 -14.22 4.35
N ILE A 61 -16.95 -13.10 5.01
CA ILE A 61 -15.83 -12.22 4.73
C ILE A 61 -14.67 -12.63 5.62
N VAL A 62 -13.52 -12.84 5.00
CA VAL A 62 -12.24 -13.09 5.65
C VAL A 62 -11.18 -12.14 5.11
N GLY A 63 -10.05 -11.99 5.78
CA GLY A 63 -8.98 -11.14 5.30
C GLY A 63 -8.24 -10.42 6.41
N SER A 64 -7.71 -9.27 6.09
CA SER A 64 -6.97 -8.43 7.03
C SER A 64 -7.15 -6.95 6.73
N PHE A 65 -6.95 -6.15 7.75
CA PHE A 65 -6.96 -4.71 7.68
C PHE A 65 -5.86 -4.13 8.56
N GLY A 66 -5.52 -2.89 8.36
CA GLY A 66 -4.41 -2.28 9.10
C GLY A 66 -4.32 -0.78 8.91
N CYS A 67 -3.39 -0.18 9.62
CA CYS A 67 -3.09 1.23 9.52
C CYS A 67 -1.57 1.46 9.58
N PHE A 68 -1.09 2.41 8.79
CA PHE A 68 0.28 2.88 8.85
C PHE A 68 0.39 4.03 9.86
N TRP A 69 1.23 3.85 10.87
CA TRP A 69 1.59 4.85 11.87
C TRP A 69 3.08 5.19 11.70
N GLY A 70 3.37 6.27 10.98
CA GLY A 70 4.76 6.58 10.61
C GLY A 70 5.36 5.47 9.74
N SER A 71 6.42 4.83 10.22
CA SER A 71 7.08 3.69 9.55
C SER A 71 6.46 2.33 9.89
N GLU A 72 5.58 2.25 10.89
CA GLU A 72 4.97 1.00 11.34
C GLU A 72 3.68 0.71 10.59
N ASN A 73 3.46 -0.57 10.28
CA ASN A 73 2.24 -1.08 9.72
C ASN A 73 1.59 -2.05 10.70
N VAL A 74 0.60 -1.56 11.44
CA VAL A 74 -0.17 -2.40 12.36
C VAL A 74 -1.24 -3.13 11.57
N VAL A 75 -1.27 -4.47 11.69
CA VAL A 75 -2.15 -5.35 10.90
C VAL A 75 -2.99 -6.22 11.83
N GLN A 76 -4.28 -6.30 11.55
CA GLN A 76 -5.22 -7.21 12.19
C GLN A 76 -5.89 -8.10 11.15
N LYS A 77 -6.09 -9.38 11.48
CA LYS A 77 -6.89 -10.30 10.69
C LYS A 77 -8.35 -10.22 11.12
N VAL A 78 -9.26 -10.42 10.17
CA VAL A 78 -10.69 -10.58 10.49
C VAL A 78 -10.85 -11.80 11.39
N GLU A 79 -11.40 -11.58 12.57
CA GLU A 79 -11.72 -12.66 13.50
C GLU A 79 -13.08 -13.27 13.14
N LEU A 80 -13.09 -14.58 12.96
CA LEU A 80 -14.32 -15.33 12.74
C LEU A 80 -14.81 -15.97 14.05
N PRO A 81 -16.13 -16.08 14.25
CA PRO A 81 -16.68 -16.85 15.34
C PRO A 81 -16.13 -18.28 15.36
N SER A 82 -15.87 -18.82 16.55
CA SER A 82 -15.20 -20.12 16.71
C SER A 82 -15.92 -21.26 15.98
N LYS A 83 -17.26 -21.22 15.87
CA LYS A 83 -18.05 -22.20 15.12
C LYS A 83 -17.75 -22.16 13.61
N GLU A 84 -17.68 -20.98 13.04
CA GLU A 84 -17.43 -20.77 11.61
C GLU A 84 -15.98 -21.13 11.24
N ARG A 85 -15.01 -20.82 12.11
CA ARG A 85 -13.60 -21.18 11.91
C ARG A 85 -13.36 -22.70 11.93
N LYS A 86 -14.10 -23.44 12.78
CA LYS A 86 -14.01 -24.92 12.83
C LYS A 86 -14.70 -25.60 11.65
N ALA A 87 -15.66 -24.94 11.02
CA ALA A 87 -16.42 -25.49 9.90
C ALA A 87 -15.73 -25.33 8.54
N MET A 88 -14.59 -24.61 8.46
CA MET A 88 -13.84 -24.46 7.20
C MET A 88 -13.14 -25.73 6.83
N SER A 89 -13.34 -26.22 5.59
CA SER A 89 -12.61 -27.38 5.09
C SER A 89 -11.14 -27.03 4.80
N SER A 90 -10.26 -28.04 4.83
CA SER A 90 -8.85 -27.89 4.45
C SER A 90 -8.69 -27.32 3.04
N GLU A 91 -9.51 -27.81 2.10
CA GLU A 91 -9.50 -27.36 0.70
C GLU A 91 -9.84 -25.87 0.55
N GLN A 92 -10.83 -25.39 1.31
CA GLN A 92 -11.21 -23.97 1.33
C GLN A 92 -10.09 -23.08 1.86
N LEU A 93 -9.41 -23.54 2.92
CA LEU A 93 -8.27 -22.83 3.48
C LEU A 93 -7.09 -22.76 2.50
N ASP A 94 -6.83 -23.85 1.80
CA ASP A 94 -5.72 -23.92 0.85
C ASP A 94 -6.02 -23.09 -0.43
N ALA A 95 -7.26 -23.12 -0.91
CA ALA A 95 -7.71 -22.25 -1.99
C ALA A 95 -7.59 -20.74 -1.61
N LEU A 96 -7.97 -20.38 -0.38
CA LEU A 96 -7.82 -19.02 0.12
C LEU A 96 -6.34 -18.60 0.20
N LYS A 97 -5.47 -19.46 0.75
CA LYS A 97 -4.03 -19.20 0.80
C LYS A 97 -3.43 -19.00 -0.59
N ALA A 98 -3.81 -19.87 -1.54
CA ALA A 98 -3.36 -19.77 -2.92
C ALA A 98 -3.80 -18.44 -3.57
N ARG A 99 -5.03 -18.01 -3.33
CA ARG A 99 -5.54 -16.72 -3.82
C ARG A 99 -4.77 -15.54 -3.21
N ILE A 100 -4.56 -15.55 -1.90
CA ILE A 100 -3.78 -14.51 -1.21
C ILE A 100 -2.35 -14.45 -1.76
N ALA A 101 -1.71 -15.60 -1.99
CA ALA A 101 -0.36 -15.67 -2.55
C ALA A 101 -0.31 -15.13 -4.00
N ALA A 102 -1.31 -15.45 -4.81
CA ALA A 102 -1.43 -14.94 -6.18
C ALA A 102 -1.61 -13.42 -6.22
N ASP A 103 -2.49 -12.88 -5.36
CA ASP A 103 -2.72 -11.44 -5.26
C ASP A 103 -1.47 -10.69 -4.78
N LYS A 104 -0.74 -11.26 -3.80
CA LYS A 104 0.53 -10.72 -3.33
C LYS A 104 1.56 -10.66 -4.46
N LYS A 105 1.73 -11.76 -5.20
CA LYS A 105 2.66 -11.82 -6.35
C LYS A 105 2.29 -10.81 -7.43
N LYS A 106 1.00 -10.65 -7.71
CA LYS A 106 0.52 -9.65 -8.67
C LYS A 106 0.84 -8.23 -8.22
N ALA A 107 0.58 -7.91 -6.94
CA ALA A 107 0.89 -6.60 -6.37
C ALA A 107 2.39 -6.29 -6.35
N GLU A 108 3.24 -7.28 -6.05
CA GLU A 108 4.70 -7.15 -6.11
C GLU A 108 5.19 -6.90 -7.54
N ALA A 109 4.66 -7.65 -8.52
CA ALA A 109 5.01 -7.44 -9.92
C ALA A 109 4.58 -6.06 -10.44
N GLU A 110 3.42 -5.58 -10.01
CA GLU A 110 2.92 -4.25 -10.35
C GLU A 110 3.79 -3.15 -9.71
N ALA A 111 4.14 -3.30 -8.44
CA ALA A 111 5.04 -2.39 -7.74
C ALA A 111 6.42 -2.33 -8.41
N GLN A 112 6.96 -3.48 -8.84
CA GLN A 112 8.23 -3.53 -9.57
C GLN A 112 8.14 -2.79 -10.90
N ARG A 113 7.07 -2.99 -11.68
CA ARG A 113 6.86 -2.26 -12.94
C ARG A 113 6.83 -0.75 -12.74
N TRP A 114 6.13 -0.26 -11.71
CA TRP A 114 6.11 1.16 -11.36
C TRP A 114 7.48 1.68 -10.95
N ALA A 115 8.25 0.89 -10.18
CA ALA A 115 9.61 1.24 -9.79
C ALA A 115 10.54 1.35 -11.01
N ASP A 116 10.47 0.38 -11.94
CA ASP A 116 11.26 0.37 -13.17
C ASP A 116 10.91 1.54 -14.10
N GLU A 117 9.63 1.90 -14.16
CA GLU A 117 9.18 3.06 -14.93
C GLU A 117 9.67 4.36 -14.30
N ALA A 118 9.54 4.50 -12.98
CA ALA A 118 10.06 5.66 -12.25
C ALA A 118 11.57 5.81 -12.41
N ALA A 119 12.33 4.70 -12.36
CA ALA A 119 13.78 4.70 -12.58
C ALA A 119 14.15 5.19 -14.00
N ARG A 120 13.43 4.72 -15.04
CA ARG A 120 13.64 5.18 -16.42
C ARG A 120 13.36 6.67 -16.57
N HIS A 121 12.29 7.17 -15.96
CA HIS A 121 11.97 8.59 -15.96
C HIS A 121 13.03 9.42 -15.23
N ALA A 122 13.51 8.93 -14.09
CA ALA A 122 14.57 9.59 -13.34
C ALA A 122 15.91 9.64 -14.13
N ASP A 123 16.31 8.53 -14.77
CA ASP A 123 17.51 8.47 -15.61
C ASP A 123 17.40 9.45 -16.80
N TYR A 124 16.26 9.47 -17.49
CA TYR A 124 16.01 10.42 -18.55
C TYR A 124 16.10 11.88 -18.09
N ALA A 125 15.48 12.20 -16.95
CA ALA A 125 15.57 13.54 -16.39
C ALA A 125 17.00 13.90 -15.99
N TRP A 126 17.72 12.97 -15.38
CA TRP A 126 19.11 13.14 -14.97
C TRP A 126 20.06 13.42 -16.15
N ARG A 127 19.88 12.73 -17.27
CA ARG A 127 20.68 12.94 -18.49
C ARG A 127 20.49 14.32 -19.09
N LYS A 128 19.36 14.98 -18.83
CA LYS A 128 19.10 16.36 -19.27
C LYS A 128 19.66 17.40 -18.31
N CYS A 129 20.03 17.01 -17.11
CA CYS A 129 20.64 17.89 -16.14
C CYS A 129 22.12 18.11 -16.46
N VAL A 130 22.62 19.32 -16.24
CA VAL A 130 24.00 19.72 -16.47
C VAL A 130 24.72 19.93 -15.15
N GLU A 131 26.04 19.79 -15.16
CA GLU A 131 26.86 20.23 -14.04
C GLU A 131 26.75 21.75 -13.92
N GLY A 132 26.49 22.22 -12.72
CA GLY A 132 26.31 23.63 -12.45
C GLY A 132 27.17 24.09 -11.28
N SER A 133 27.30 25.40 -11.14
CA SER A 133 27.92 26.02 -9.99
C SER A 133 26.87 26.42 -8.94
N ARG A 134 27.34 26.67 -7.73
CA ARG A 134 26.51 27.21 -6.61
C ARG A 134 25.71 28.44 -7.04
N ASP A 135 26.33 29.31 -7.85
CA ASP A 135 25.74 30.60 -8.22
C ASP A 135 24.61 30.49 -9.26
N GLN A 136 24.41 29.33 -9.84
CA GLN A 136 23.34 29.06 -10.80
C GLN A 136 22.05 28.52 -10.16
N SER A 137 22.07 28.25 -8.84
CA SER A 137 20.89 27.76 -8.10
C SER A 137 20.60 28.63 -6.90
N GLU A 138 19.41 29.23 -6.86
CA GLU A 138 18.94 30.00 -5.72
C GLU A 138 18.88 29.18 -4.41
N TYR A 139 18.61 27.88 -4.52
CA TYR A 139 18.62 26.97 -3.38
C TYR A 139 20.05 26.85 -2.80
N LEU A 140 21.05 26.58 -3.65
CA LEU A 140 22.45 26.40 -3.22
C LEU A 140 23.04 27.71 -2.67
N LYS A 141 22.73 28.85 -3.31
CA LYS A 141 23.10 30.19 -2.79
C LYS A 141 22.57 30.42 -1.38
N ARG A 142 21.27 30.23 -1.19
CA ARG A 142 20.60 30.41 0.10
C ARG A 142 21.14 29.50 1.19
N LYS A 143 21.50 28.26 0.85
CA LYS A 143 22.05 27.28 1.79
C LYS A 143 23.56 27.41 2.00
N GLY A 144 24.28 28.10 1.14
CA GLY A 144 25.71 28.27 1.25
C GLY A 144 26.54 27.01 0.96
N ILE A 145 25.99 26.06 0.22
CA ILE A 145 26.59 24.73 -0.05
C ILE A 145 26.97 24.59 -1.54
N GLY A 146 27.90 23.67 -1.83
CA GLY A 146 28.25 23.27 -3.20
C GLY A 146 27.28 22.23 -3.76
N THR A 147 27.49 21.83 -5.03
CA THR A 147 26.61 20.87 -5.72
C THR A 147 26.81 19.42 -5.25
N HIS A 148 27.97 19.06 -4.70
CA HIS A 148 28.28 17.74 -4.16
C HIS A 148 27.79 16.55 -5.03
N GLY A 149 27.99 16.64 -6.37
CA GLY A 149 27.55 15.62 -7.32
C GLY A 149 26.09 15.73 -7.79
N GLY A 150 25.35 16.71 -7.29
CA GLY A 150 24.05 17.09 -7.85
C GLY A 150 24.22 17.89 -9.15
N ARG A 151 23.15 17.96 -9.94
CA ARG A 151 23.09 18.67 -11.22
C ARG A 151 21.98 19.70 -11.26
N LEU A 152 21.99 20.57 -12.23
CA LEU A 152 20.92 21.52 -12.48
C LEU A 152 20.01 21.03 -13.61
N SER A 153 18.71 21.05 -13.39
CA SER A 153 17.72 20.83 -14.44
C SER A 153 17.74 21.97 -15.47
N PRO A 154 17.20 21.80 -16.66
CA PRO A 154 17.02 22.88 -17.63
C PRO A 154 16.21 24.06 -17.09
N GLY A 155 15.37 23.83 -16.08
CA GLY A 155 14.60 24.87 -15.37
C GLY A 155 15.34 25.56 -14.22
N GLY A 156 16.60 25.16 -13.93
CA GLY A 156 17.40 25.72 -12.84
C GLY A 156 17.22 25.07 -11.47
N ASP A 157 16.42 23.99 -11.38
CA ASP A 157 16.24 23.25 -10.15
C ASP A 157 17.45 22.39 -9.82
N PHE A 158 17.81 22.33 -8.55
CA PHE A 158 18.89 21.46 -8.10
C PHE A 158 18.40 20.03 -7.90
N VAL A 159 18.99 19.09 -8.63
CA VAL A 159 18.64 17.68 -8.68
C VAL A 159 19.74 16.85 -8.04
N ILE A 160 19.38 15.99 -7.10
CA ILE A 160 20.26 15.06 -6.41
C ILE A 160 19.90 13.64 -6.85
N PRO A 161 20.87 12.82 -7.33
CA PRO A 161 20.58 11.45 -7.69
C PRO A 161 20.34 10.62 -6.42
N MET A 162 19.21 9.90 -6.37
CA MET A 162 18.99 8.87 -5.36
C MET A 162 19.38 7.51 -5.97
N GLN A 163 20.32 6.84 -5.35
CA GLN A 163 20.81 5.53 -5.76
C GLN A 163 20.51 4.51 -4.66
N ASP A 164 20.34 3.25 -5.03
CA ASP A 164 20.28 2.18 -4.04
C ASP A 164 21.65 1.93 -3.38
N THR A 165 21.70 1.07 -2.36
CA THR A 165 22.93 0.72 -1.65
C THR A 165 23.97 0.03 -2.56
N GLU A 166 23.54 -0.52 -3.68
CA GLU A 166 24.41 -1.15 -4.69
C GLU A 166 24.85 -0.16 -5.79
N ARG A 167 24.55 1.14 -5.63
CA ARG A 167 24.88 2.22 -6.58
C ARG A 167 24.28 2.02 -7.98
N ARG A 168 23.14 1.35 -8.08
CA ARG A 168 22.38 1.29 -9.33
C ARG A 168 21.56 2.57 -9.47
N PRO A 169 21.56 3.18 -10.66
CA PRO A 169 20.73 4.34 -10.93
C PRO A 169 19.24 4.00 -10.92
#